data_a9c87b103b6a2e579e5358f633c1cd13
#
_entry.id   a9c87b103b6a2e579e5358f633c1cd13
#
_cell.length_a   1.000
_cell.length_b   1.000
_cell.length_c   1.000
_cell.angle_alpha   90.00
_cell.angle_beta   90.00
_cell.angle_gamma   90.00
#
_symmetry.space_group_name_H-M   'P 1'
#
loop_
_entity.id
_entity.type
_entity.pdbx_description
1 polymer ?
#
loop_
_entity_poly.entity_id
_entity_poly.type
_entity_poly.pdbx_seq_one_letter_code
_entity_poly.pdbx_strand_id
1 'polypeptide(L)'
;MKLDAKKTAVLTLDLQQGIFGLVPGAEAVIPHAAKAVDFARQKQFLLIHVGLGFSAGHPEIPDTESRFKRAKDHNLFVKGTPSAEFHSAIARSGDLMVYKQRVSAFSENELHLLLRARGIENLVFFGIATSGITLSTLRRAADLDFRCVVLHDACFDGDPEVHRVLVERIFPAQATVQSVAEFIAAQAG
;
A
#
# COMPACT_ATOMS: atom_id res chain seq x y z
N MET A 1 -6.82 -5.01 -19.83
CA MET A 1 -6.08 -6.30 -19.83
C MET A 1 -6.58 -7.14 -18.67
N LYS A 2 -6.99 -8.37 -18.93
CA LYS A 2 -7.42 -9.31 -17.87
C LYS A 2 -6.18 -9.88 -17.17
N LEU A 3 -6.18 -9.83 -15.84
CA LEU A 3 -5.06 -10.30 -15.01
C LEU A 3 -5.30 -11.76 -14.60
N ASP A 4 -4.24 -12.56 -14.64
CA ASP A 4 -4.26 -13.94 -14.13
C ASP A 4 -4.23 -13.90 -12.59
N ALA A 5 -5.22 -14.52 -11.95
CA ALA A 5 -5.34 -14.56 -10.49
C ALA A 5 -4.13 -15.20 -9.81
N LYS A 6 -3.53 -16.22 -10.42
CA LYS A 6 -2.36 -16.92 -9.87
C LYS A 6 -1.07 -16.10 -9.94
N LYS A 7 -1.05 -15.06 -10.79
CA LYS A 7 0.12 -14.20 -11.05
C LYS A 7 -0.07 -12.78 -10.58
N THR A 8 -1.14 -12.49 -9.83
CA THR A 8 -1.51 -11.14 -9.42
C THR A 8 -1.57 -11.04 -7.90
N ALA A 9 -0.91 -10.01 -7.35
CA ALA A 9 -1.07 -9.62 -5.97
C ALA A 9 -1.70 -8.23 -5.87
N VAL A 10 -2.57 -8.04 -4.87
CA VAL A 10 -3.13 -6.76 -4.47
C VAL A 10 -2.47 -6.34 -3.16
N LEU A 11 -1.85 -5.18 -3.14
CA LEU A 11 -1.19 -4.61 -1.97
C LEU A 11 -1.97 -3.41 -1.47
N THR A 12 -2.41 -3.44 -0.23
CA THR A 12 -2.86 -2.23 0.47
C THR A 12 -1.68 -1.60 1.19
N LEU A 13 -1.49 -0.30 1.06
CA LEU A 13 -0.28 0.39 1.49
C LEU A 13 -0.59 1.39 2.60
N ASP A 14 -0.10 1.13 3.82
CA ASP A 14 -0.22 1.99 4.99
C ASP A 14 -1.67 2.36 5.39
N LEU A 15 -2.66 1.51 5.11
CA LEU A 15 -4.05 1.71 5.55
C LEU A 15 -4.22 1.32 7.02
N GLN A 16 -3.45 1.98 7.91
CA GLN A 16 -3.36 1.72 9.34
C GLN A 16 -4.01 2.84 10.16
N GLN A 17 -4.53 2.51 11.35
CA GLN A 17 -5.17 3.47 12.26
C GLN A 17 -4.29 4.68 12.58
N GLY A 18 -2.98 4.45 12.80
CA GLY A 18 -2.04 5.54 13.06
C GLY A 18 -1.84 6.47 11.86
N ILE A 19 -1.95 5.97 10.63
CA ILE A 19 -1.85 6.81 9.42
C ILE A 19 -3.09 7.70 9.29
N PHE A 20 -4.28 7.15 9.47
CA PHE A 20 -5.52 7.94 9.45
C PHE A 20 -5.51 9.04 10.54
N GLY A 21 -4.97 8.75 11.72
CA GLY A 21 -4.79 9.76 12.77
C GLY A 21 -3.77 10.86 12.44
N LEU A 22 -2.85 10.63 11.50
CA LEU A 22 -1.80 11.59 11.10
C LEU A 22 -2.14 12.37 9.83
N VAL A 23 -3.06 11.87 8.99
CA VAL A 23 -3.38 12.44 7.67
C VAL A 23 -4.88 12.76 7.62
N PRO A 24 -5.29 13.97 8.00
CA PRO A 24 -6.69 14.37 8.01
C PRO A 24 -7.35 14.21 6.63
N GLY A 25 -8.55 13.65 6.60
CA GLY A 25 -9.32 13.42 5.38
C GLY A 25 -8.96 12.13 4.63
N ALA A 26 -7.94 11.41 5.08
CA ALA A 26 -7.51 10.17 4.41
C ALA A 26 -8.56 9.04 4.48
N GLU A 27 -9.50 9.08 5.43
CA GLU A 27 -10.60 8.12 5.51
C GLU A 27 -11.49 8.11 4.26
N ALA A 28 -11.45 9.15 3.44
CA ALA A 28 -12.18 9.21 2.18
C ALA A 28 -11.84 8.05 1.22
N VAL A 29 -10.65 7.45 1.33
CA VAL A 29 -10.27 6.30 0.49
C VAL A 29 -10.88 4.98 0.95
N ILE A 30 -11.35 4.86 2.20
CA ILE A 30 -11.79 3.59 2.79
C ILE A 30 -12.87 2.89 1.96
N PRO A 31 -13.93 3.56 1.45
CA PRO A 31 -14.94 2.89 0.63
C PRO A 31 -14.37 2.30 -0.66
N HIS A 32 -13.45 3.01 -1.32
CA HIS A 32 -12.80 2.54 -2.54
C HIS A 32 -11.84 1.40 -2.24
N ALA A 33 -11.02 1.54 -1.21
CA ALA A 33 -10.07 0.51 -0.78
C ALA A 33 -10.78 -0.79 -0.36
N ALA A 34 -11.86 -0.70 0.42
CA ALA A 34 -12.67 -1.86 0.81
C ALA A 34 -13.25 -2.57 -0.40
N LYS A 35 -13.80 -1.82 -1.37
CA LYS A 35 -14.34 -2.39 -2.62
C LYS A 35 -13.25 -3.10 -3.44
N ALA A 36 -12.05 -2.54 -3.53
CA ALA A 36 -10.92 -3.16 -4.21
C ALA A 36 -10.48 -4.45 -3.52
N VAL A 37 -10.41 -4.44 -2.19
CA VAL A 37 -10.03 -5.60 -1.38
C VAL A 37 -11.07 -6.72 -1.47
N ASP A 38 -12.37 -6.41 -1.39
CA ASP A 38 -13.42 -7.40 -1.53
C ASP A 38 -13.41 -8.04 -2.93
N PHE A 39 -13.16 -7.23 -3.96
CA PHE A 39 -12.99 -7.74 -5.31
C PHE A 39 -11.75 -8.66 -5.44
N ALA A 40 -10.63 -8.27 -4.82
CA ALA A 40 -9.42 -9.10 -4.80
C ALA A 40 -9.69 -10.47 -4.16
N ARG A 41 -10.45 -10.52 -3.05
CA ARG A 41 -10.88 -11.76 -2.41
C ARG A 41 -11.78 -12.60 -3.31
N GLN A 42 -12.77 -12.00 -3.96
CA GLN A 42 -13.66 -12.68 -4.90
C GLN A 42 -12.91 -13.32 -6.07
N LYS A 43 -11.90 -12.62 -6.59
CA LYS A 43 -11.05 -13.10 -7.70
C LYS A 43 -9.91 -14.01 -7.26
N GLN A 44 -9.76 -14.24 -5.96
CA GLN A 44 -8.67 -15.05 -5.39
C GLN A 44 -7.27 -14.51 -5.74
N PHE A 45 -7.14 -13.19 -5.90
CA PHE A 45 -5.83 -12.54 -5.98
C PHE A 45 -5.10 -12.67 -4.65
N LEU A 46 -3.78 -12.79 -4.69
CA LEU A 46 -2.96 -12.73 -3.48
C LEU A 46 -3.11 -11.35 -2.84
N LEU A 47 -3.73 -11.28 -1.66
CA LEU A 47 -3.91 -10.04 -0.91
C LEU A 47 -2.86 -9.92 0.18
N ILE A 48 -2.14 -8.80 0.20
CA ILE A 48 -1.13 -8.49 1.22
C ILE A 48 -1.35 -7.07 1.74
N HIS A 49 -1.46 -6.93 3.05
CA HIS A 49 -1.49 -5.62 3.70
C HIS A 49 -0.07 -5.24 4.11
N VAL A 50 0.43 -4.12 3.58
CA VAL A 50 1.78 -3.61 3.88
C VAL A 50 1.66 -2.34 4.70
N GLY A 51 2.32 -2.30 5.85
CA GLY A 51 2.26 -1.15 6.75
C GLY A 51 3.52 -0.95 7.58
N LEU A 52 3.59 0.17 8.27
CA LEU A 52 4.65 0.46 9.22
C LEU A 52 4.55 -0.49 10.43
N GLY A 53 5.70 -1.01 10.89
CA GLY A 53 5.74 -1.84 12.07
C GLY A 53 7.13 -1.87 12.68
N PHE A 54 7.29 -1.20 13.83
CA PHE A 54 8.54 -1.11 14.57
C PHE A 54 8.53 -2.05 15.79
N SER A 55 9.72 -2.35 16.27
CA SER A 55 9.91 -2.98 17.59
C SER A 55 9.68 -1.96 18.71
N ALA A 56 9.39 -2.44 19.91
CA ALA A 56 9.26 -1.56 21.09
C ALA A 56 10.54 -0.73 21.28
N GLY A 57 10.39 0.57 21.51
CA GLY A 57 11.50 1.51 21.64
C GLY A 57 12.11 1.97 20.31
N HIS A 58 11.61 1.49 19.18
CA HIS A 58 12.01 1.90 17.81
C HIS A 58 13.53 1.81 17.55
N PRO A 59 14.19 0.67 17.83
CA PRO A 59 15.64 0.53 17.57
C PRO A 59 15.99 0.65 16.09
N GLU A 60 15.03 0.48 15.18
CA GLU A 60 15.19 0.61 13.73
C GLU A 60 15.26 2.08 13.28
N ILE A 61 14.96 3.05 14.15
CA ILE A 61 14.98 4.49 13.86
C ILE A 61 16.19 5.12 14.55
N PRO A 62 17.14 5.71 13.79
CA PRO A 62 18.30 6.37 14.36
C PRO A 62 17.88 7.57 15.21
N ASP A 63 18.73 7.95 16.19
CA ASP A 63 18.48 9.12 17.05
C ASP A 63 18.70 10.46 16.33
N THR A 64 19.36 10.42 15.18
CA THR A 64 19.52 11.58 14.30
C THR A 64 18.19 11.96 13.64
N GLU A 65 18.11 13.16 13.12
CA GLU A 65 16.95 13.65 12.36
C GLU A 65 16.60 12.65 11.25
N SER A 66 15.36 12.16 11.25
CA SER A 66 14.88 11.22 10.25
C SER A 66 13.39 11.43 9.97
N ARG A 67 12.96 10.95 8.80
CA ARG A 67 11.53 10.98 8.42
C ARG A 67 10.63 10.29 9.46
N PHE A 68 11.15 9.30 10.17
CA PHE A 68 10.40 8.50 11.13
C PHE A 68 10.59 8.94 12.59
N LYS A 69 11.35 10.02 12.84
CA LYS A 69 11.56 10.53 14.19
C LYS A 69 10.25 10.78 14.95
N ARG A 70 9.25 11.33 14.28
CA ARG A 70 7.92 11.54 14.88
C ARG A 70 7.28 10.22 15.36
N ALA A 71 7.44 9.13 14.62
CA ALA A 71 6.92 7.83 15.04
C ALA A 71 7.61 7.35 16.33
N LYS A 72 8.93 7.53 16.44
CA LYS A 72 9.70 7.21 17.66
C LYS A 72 9.30 8.11 18.83
N ASP A 73 9.24 9.41 18.65
CA ASP A 73 8.93 10.38 19.70
C ASP A 73 7.52 10.21 20.28
N HIS A 74 6.57 9.73 19.48
CA HIS A 74 5.17 9.50 19.88
C HIS A 74 4.82 8.01 20.07
N ASN A 75 5.82 7.13 20.06
CA ASN A 75 5.66 5.68 20.20
C ASN A 75 4.61 5.09 19.25
N LEU A 76 4.59 5.54 17.98
CA LEU A 76 3.64 5.10 16.95
C LEU A 76 4.14 3.88 16.20
N PHE A 77 3.19 3.10 15.66
CA PHE A 77 3.44 1.94 14.80
C PHE A 77 4.30 0.84 15.43
N VAL A 78 4.29 0.72 16.74
CA VAL A 78 4.85 -0.47 17.41
C VAL A 78 3.95 -1.66 17.09
N LYS A 79 4.54 -2.77 16.62
CA LYS A 79 3.78 -3.99 16.28
C LYS A 79 2.94 -4.45 17.46
N GLY A 80 1.66 -4.76 17.20
CA GLY A 80 0.70 -5.17 18.23
C GLY A 80 0.04 -4.02 18.99
N THR A 81 0.30 -2.74 18.63
CA THR A 81 -0.41 -1.59 19.18
C THR A 81 -1.46 -1.05 18.22
N PRO A 82 -2.49 -0.33 18.72
CA PRO A 82 -3.58 0.18 17.88
C PRO A 82 -3.11 1.03 16.70
N SER A 83 -2.03 1.81 16.85
CA SER A 83 -1.52 2.64 15.74
C SER A 83 -0.95 1.83 14.57
N ALA A 84 -0.48 0.59 14.83
CA ALA A 84 0.02 -0.32 13.80
C ALA A 84 -1.09 -1.21 13.19
N GLU A 85 -2.28 -1.23 13.77
CA GLU A 85 -3.40 -2.03 13.25
C GLU A 85 -3.91 -1.48 11.92
N PHE A 86 -4.19 -2.38 10.98
CA PHE A 86 -4.85 -2.02 9.73
C PHE A 86 -6.33 -1.75 9.97
N HIS A 87 -6.91 -0.87 9.16
CA HIS A 87 -8.32 -0.52 9.29
C HIS A 87 -9.23 -1.75 9.09
N SER A 88 -10.20 -1.95 9.98
CA SER A 88 -11.06 -3.16 10.03
C SER A 88 -11.94 -3.36 8.79
N ALA A 89 -12.26 -2.32 8.05
CA ALA A 89 -12.95 -2.43 6.76
C ALA A 89 -12.03 -2.99 5.64
N ILE A 90 -10.72 -3.02 5.85
CA ILE A 90 -9.71 -3.41 4.86
C ILE A 90 -9.14 -4.78 5.20
N ALA A 91 -8.57 -4.95 6.39
CA ALA A 91 -7.92 -6.17 6.83
C ALA A 91 -8.84 -7.05 7.69
N ARG A 92 -8.67 -8.36 7.57
CA ARG A 92 -9.38 -9.38 8.36
C ARG A 92 -8.38 -10.33 9.02
N SER A 93 -8.81 -11.02 10.05
CA SER A 93 -8.02 -12.10 10.65
C SER A 93 -7.66 -13.15 9.60
N GLY A 94 -6.39 -13.53 9.53
CA GLY A 94 -5.85 -14.50 8.58
C GLY A 94 -5.34 -13.90 7.25
N ASP A 95 -5.54 -12.61 6.98
CA ASP A 95 -4.91 -11.94 5.85
C ASP A 95 -3.37 -11.87 6.04
N LEU A 96 -2.63 -11.89 4.93
CA LEU A 96 -1.18 -11.71 4.97
C LEU A 96 -0.84 -10.25 5.27
N MET A 97 0.02 -10.06 6.26
CA MET A 97 0.52 -8.75 6.67
C MET A 97 2.04 -8.71 6.56
N VAL A 98 2.57 -7.65 5.96
CA VAL A 98 4.00 -7.38 5.86
C VAL A 98 4.29 -6.03 6.51
N TYR A 99 5.24 -6.02 7.43
CA TYR A 99 5.65 -4.79 8.09
C TYR A 99 6.96 -4.27 7.52
N LYS A 100 7.05 -2.96 7.35
CA LYS A 100 8.22 -2.24 6.87
C LYS A 100 8.65 -1.16 7.86
N GLN A 101 9.91 -0.77 7.78
CA GLN A 101 10.48 0.29 8.61
C GLN A 101 10.96 1.51 7.81
N ARG A 102 10.68 1.53 6.51
CA ARG A 102 11.01 2.64 5.59
C ARG A 102 9.82 2.92 4.68
N VAL A 103 9.98 3.84 3.73
CA VAL A 103 8.86 4.36 2.92
C VAL A 103 8.32 3.33 1.95
N SER A 104 9.17 2.70 1.14
CA SER A 104 8.73 1.72 0.14
C SER A 104 8.19 0.45 0.79
N ALA A 105 7.18 -0.17 0.19
CA ALA A 105 6.66 -1.47 0.61
C ALA A 105 7.73 -2.58 0.55
N PHE A 106 8.75 -2.42 -0.28
CA PHE A 106 9.84 -3.39 -0.46
C PHE A 106 11.02 -3.20 0.49
N SER A 107 10.96 -2.21 1.39
CA SER A 107 12.12 -1.87 2.20
C SER A 107 12.25 -2.77 3.43
N GLU A 108 13.36 -3.49 3.50
CA GLU A 108 13.82 -4.24 4.69
C GLU A 108 12.78 -5.24 5.22
N ASN A 109 12.16 -6.01 4.32
CA ASN A 109 11.14 -7.00 4.69
C ASN A 109 11.05 -8.15 3.66
N GLU A 110 10.16 -9.10 3.96
CA GLU A 110 9.95 -10.32 3.16
C GLU A 110 9.05 -10.15 1.93
N LEU A 111 8.51 -8.97 1.62
CA LEU A 111 7.53 -8.81 0.55
C LEU A 111 8.02 -9.34 -0.81
N HIS A 112 9.23 -8.97 -1.21
CA HIS A 112 9.79 -9.42 -2.49
C HIS A 112 9.97 -10.95 -2.54
N LEU A 113 10.41 -11.56 -1.45
CA LEU A 113 10.54 -13.00 -1.33
C LEU A 113 9.18 -13.69 -1.48
N LEU A 114 8.13 -13.19 -0.80
CA LEU A 114 6.78 -13.72 -0.88
C LEU A 114 6.21 -13.65 -2.31
N LEU A 115 6.38 -12.51 -2.97
CA LEU A 115 5.90 -12.32 -4.35
C LEU A 115 6.60 -13.27 -5.32
N ARG A 116 7.92 -13.41 -5.22
CA ARG A 116 8.70 -14.31 -6.06
C ARG A 116 8.34 -15.78 -5.81
N ALA A 117 8.23 -16.19 -4.56
CA ALA A 117 7.88 -17.57 -4.19
C ALA A 117 6.49 -17.99 -4.72
N ARG A 118 5.60 -17.03 -4.95
CA ARG A 118 4.25 -17.23 -5.51
C ARG A 118 4.18 -17.01 -7.03
N GLY A 119 5.29 -16.70 -7.69
CA GLY A 119 5.33 -16.44 -9.13
C GLY A 119 4.51 -15.22 -9.56
N ILE A 120 4.41 -14.21 -8.69
CA ILE A 120 3.65 -12.99 -8.98
C ILE A 120 4.38 -12.16 -10.04
N GLU A 121 3.64 -11.73 -11.04
CA GLU A 121 4.10 -10.88 -12.15
C GLU A 121 3.39 -9.52 -12.17
N ASN A 122 2.17 -9.44 -11.61
CA ASN A 122 1.34 -8.24 -11.64
C ASN A 122 1.08 -7.75 -10.22
N LEU A 123 1.25 -6.45 -9.99
CA LEU A 123 0.95 -5.80 -8.73
C LEU A 123 -0.14 -4.74 -8.93
N VAL A 124 -1.22 -4.87 -8.19
CA VAL A 124 -2.26 -3.85 -8.05
C VAL A 124 -2.08 -3.24 -6.66
N PHE A 125 -1.93 -1.92 -6.54
CA PHE A 125 -1.72 -1.33 -5.23
C PHE A 125 -2.32 0.07 -5.10
N PHE A 126 -2.57 0.44 -3.86
CA PHE A 126 -3.17 1.71 -3.46
C PHE A 126 -2.91 1.97 -1.97
N GLY A 127 -3.02 3.22 -1.52
CA GLY A 127 -2.86 3.58 -0.10
C GLY A 127 -2.43 5.01 0.15
N ILE A 128 -1.83 5.27 1.32
CA ILE A 128 -1.53 6.58 1.88
C ILE A 128 -0.07 6.68 2.33
N ALA A 129 0.73 7.66 1.86
CA ALA A 129 0.37 8.74 0.95
C ALA A 129 0.78 8.42 -0.48
N THR A 130 0.12 9.06 -1.46
CA THR A 130 0.46 8.94 -2.89
C THR A 130 1.92 9.30 -3.17
N SER A 131 2.40 10.42 -2.62
CA SER A 131 3.80 10.88 -2.75
C SER A 131 4.81 10.12 -1.89
N GLY A 132 4.31 9.35 -0.93
CA GLY A 132 5.12 8.54 -0.03
C GLY A 132 5.26 7.11 -0.51
N ILE A 133 4.52 6.21 0.17
CA ILE A 133 4.61 4.77 -0.05
C ILE A 133 4.19 4.37 -1.46
N THR A 134 3.14 4.98 -2.03
CA THR A 134 2.65 4.59 -3.36
C THR A 134 3.71 4.88 -4.43
N LEU A 135 4.25 6.09 -4.48
CA LEU A 135 5.34 6.46 -5.40
C LEU A 135 6.59 5.60 -5.21
N SER A 136 7.05 5.44 -3.95
CA SER A 136 8.26 4.69 -3.65
C SER A 136 8.11 3.20 -3.99
N THR A 137 6.91 2.65 -3.79
CA THR A 137 6.61 1.26 -4.13
C THR A 137 6.52 1.07 -5.64
N LEU A 138 5.88 2.00 -6.37
CA LEU A 138 5.81 1.98 -7.83
C LEU A 138 7.20 1.95 -8.45
N ARG A 139 8.09 2.86 -8.05
CA ARG A 139 9.47 2.92 -8.57
C ARG A 139 10.18 1.57 -8.37
N ARG A 140 10.14 1.05 -7.15
CA ARG A 140 10.80 -0.22 -6.84
C ARG A 140 10.16 -1.41 -7.54
N ALA A 141 8.84 -1.46 -7.65
CA ALA A 141 8.14 -2.52 -8.36
C ALA A 141 8.48 -2.55 -9.85
N ALA A 142 8.55 -1.36 -10.48
CA ALA A 142 8.96 -1.23 -11.88
C ALA A 142 10.42 -1.67 -12.10
N ASP A 143 11.36 -1.30 -11.21
CA ASP A 143 12.76 -1.76 -11.24
C ASP A 143 12.91 -3.27 -11.03
N LEU A 144 11.89 -3.93 -10.47
CA LEU A 144 11.83 -5.39 -10.29
C LEU A 144 11.01 -6.09 -11.38
N ASP A 145 10.70 -5.39 -12.48
CA ASP A 145 9.97 -5.88 -13.65
C ASP A 145 8.52 -6.34 -13.39
N PHE A 146 7.89 -5.89 -12.29
CA PHE A 146 6.46 -6.10 -12.09
C PHE A 146 5.62 -5.23 -13.02
N ARG A 147 4.54 -5.78 -13.56
CA ARG A 147 3.48 -4.99 -14.21
C ARG A 147 2.62 -4.33 -13.14
N CYS A 148 2.63 -3.02 -13.10
CA CYS A 148 1.99 -2.24 -12.04
C CYS A 148 0.64 -1.67 -12.47
N VAL A 149 -0.32 -1.74 -11.56
CA VAL A 149 -1.62 -1.05 -11.63
C VAL A 149 -1.77 -0.24 -10.35
N VAL A 150 -2.04 1.06 -10.47
CA VAL A 150 -2.34 1.94 -9.34
C VAL A 150 -3.83 2.30 -9.37
N LEU A 151 -4.54 2.05 -8.27
CA LEU A 151 -5.94 2.44 -8.10
C LEU A 151 -5.98 3.83 -7.46
N HIS A 152 -6.07 4.86 -8.30
CA HIS A 152 -5.85 6.24 -7.87
C HIS A 152 -6.89 6.76 -6.88
N ASP A 153 -8.17 6.36 -7.00
CA ASP A 153 -9.26 6.76 -6.11
C ASP A 153 -9.25 6.03 -4.75
N ALA A 154 -8.39 5.02 -4.59
CA ALA A 154 -8.04 4.40 -3.33
C ALA A 154 -6.66 4.87 -2.78
N CYS A 155 -6.06 5.89 -3.41
CA CYS A 155 -4.88 6.60 -2.93
C CYS A 155 -5.27 7.99 -2.40
N PHE A 156 -4.51 8.48 -1.41
CA PHE A 156 -4.69 9.82 -0.85
C PHE A 156 -3.33 10.49 -0.61
N ASP A 157 -3.30 11.81 -0.73
CA ASP A 157 -2.18 12.65 -0.30
C ASP A 157 -2.72 13.85 0.47
N GLY A 158 -1.95 14.37 1.40
CA GLY A 158 -2.31 15.58 2.15
C GLY A 158 -2.36 16.84 1.27
N ASP A 159 -1.68 16.81 0.11
CA ASP A 159 -1.73 17.86 -0.90
C ASP A 159 -2.43 17.32 -2.17
N PRO A 160 -3.65 17.82 -2.49
CA PRO A 160 -4.39 17.37 -3.67
C PRO A 160 -3.67 17.61 -5.00
N GLU A 161 -2.87 18.68 -5.11
CA GLU A 161 -2.12 18.97 -6.33
C GLU A 161 -0.97 17.99 -6.52
N VAL A 162 -0.27 17.63 -5.43
CA VAL A 162 0.75 16.57 -5.46
C VAL A 162 0.13 15.24 -5.89
N HIS A 163 -1.01 14.86 -5.30
CA HIS A 163 -1.75 13.66 -5.72
C HIS A 163 -2.06 13.69 -7.22
N ARG A 164 -2.68 14.78 -7.70
CA ARG A 164 -3.08 14.95 -9.10
C ARG A 164 -1.89 14.81 -10.06
N VAL A 165 -0.79 15.53 -9.78
CA VAL A 165 0.42 15.49 -10.63
C VAL A 165 1.00 14.09 -10.69
N LEU A 166 1.08 13.38 -9.56
CA LEU A 166 1.60 12.02 -9.52
C LEU A 166 0.74 11.06 -10.35
N VAL A 167 -0.56 11.10 -10.16
CA VAL A 167 -1.53 10.21 -10.81
C VAL A 167 -1.61 10.47 -12.31
N GLU A 168 -1.64 11.75 -12.73
CA GLU A 168 -1.85 12.11 -14.14
C GLU A 168 -0.57 12.18 -14.96
N ARG A 169 0.58 12.51 -14.35
CA ARG A 169 1.80 12.83 -15.08
C ARG A 169 2.97 11.89 -14.80
N ILE A 170 3.06 11.33 -13.61
CA ILE A 170 4.24 10.57 -13.19
C ILE A 170 3.98 9.06 -13.28
N PHE A 171 2.92 8.57 -12.66
CA PHE A 171 2.63 7.14 -12.57
C PHE A 171 2.38 6.46 -13.93
N PRO A 172 1.73 7.13 -14.94
CA PRO A 172 1.49 6.50 -16.24
C PRO A 172 2.73 6.06 -17.00
N ALA A 173 3.90 6.57 -16.64
CA ALA A 173 5.18 6.12 -17.22
C ALA A 173 5.58 4.70 -16.79
N GLN A 174 5.03 4.19 -15.66
CA GLN A 174 5.44 2.91 -15.06
C GLN A 174 4.26 2.03 -14.62
N ALA A 175 3.03 2.52 -14.69
CA ALA A 175 1.84 1.79 -14.28
C ALA A 175 0.63 2.11 -15.16
N THR A 176 -0.31 1.17 -15.20
CA THR A 176 -1.69 1.51 -15.58
C THR A 176 -2.34 2.20 -14.39
N VAL A 177 -2.82 3.43 -14.57
CA VAL A 177 -3.52 4.20 -13.53
C VAL A 177 -4.99 4.23 -13.86
N GLN A 178 -5.83 3.79 -12.93
CA GLN A 178 -7.28 3.69 -13.13
C GLN A 178 -8.02 3.76 -11.79
N SER A 179 -9.31 4.02 -11.83
CA SER A 179 -10.17 3.92 -10.66
C SER A 179 -10.45 2.47 -10.27
N VAL A 180 -10.90 2.25 -9.04
CA VAL A 180 -11.38 0.92 -8.59
C VAL A 180 -12.52 0.40 -9.47
N ALA A 181 -13.42 1.28 -9.89
CA ALA A 181 -14.54 0.90 -10.75
C ALA A 181 -14.08 0.42 -12.14
N GLU A 182 -13.16 1.15 -12.77
CA GLU A 182 -12.55 0.77 -14.05
C GLU A 182 -11.77 -0.53 -13.94
N PHE A 183 -11.01 -0.71 -12.85
CA PHE A 183 -10.29 -1.95 -12.59
C PHE A 183 -11.24 -3.14 -12.52
N ILE A 184 -12.30 -3.06 -11.72
CA ILE A 184 -13.29 -4.13 -11.57
C ILE A 184 -13.95 -4.46 -12.92
N ALA A 185 -14.36 -3.45 -13.67
CA ALA A 185 -14.97 -3.62 -14.98
C ALA A 185 -14.03 -4.33 -15.97
N ALA A 186 -12.74 -3.97 -15.97
CA ALA A 186 -11.72 -4.59 -16.83
C ALA A 186 -11.44 -6.07 -16.48
N GLN A 187 -11.74 -6.51 -15.24
CA GLN A 187 -11.55 -7.88 -14.78
C GLN A 187 -12.84 -8.71 -14.79
N ALA A 188 -14.02 -8.12 -14.98
CA ALA A 188 -15.31 -8.80 -14.93
C ALA A 188 -15.63 -9.62 -16.19
N GLY A 189 -15.06 -9.25 -17.33
CA GLY A 189 -15.20 -9.98 -18.62
C GLY A 189 -14.17 -11.13 -18.69
#